data_a531de1fc472a11ed25d8a18bda8e9f4
#
_entry.id   a531de1fc472a11ed25d8a18bda8e9f4
#
_cell.length_a   1.000
_cell.length_b   1.000
_cell.length_c   1.000
_cell.angle_alpha   90.00
_cell.angle_beta   90.00
_cell.angle_gamma   90.00
#
_symmetry.space_group_name_H-M   'P 1'
#
loop_
_entity.id
_entity.type
_entity.pdbx_description
1 polymer ?
#
loop_
_entity_poly.entity_id
_entity_poly.type
_entity_poly.pdbx_seq_one_letter_code
_entity_poly.pdbx_strand_id
1 'polypeptide(L)'
;MLSIVTIALIPPVLAHSWYPRECCNDKDCLPADSVKELPGGDAEVRVGNDVMIVPHSLKRRKSKDERFHVCYDRINGALSVYCFFEPGLS
;
A
#
# COMPACT_ATOMS: atom_id res chain seq x y z
N MET A 1 -15.83 10.49 -41.97
CA MET A 1 -15.49 10.27 -41.59
C MET A 1 -14.83 10.17 -40.68
N LEU A 2 -14.46 10.31 -39.93
CA LEU A 2 -13.82 10.18 -39.15
C LEU A 2 -13.97 10.08 -37.93
N SER A 3 -13.88 9.50 -37.38
CA SER A 3 -14.14 9.36 -36.28
C SER A 3 -13.15 9.45 -35.47
N ILE A 4 -13.15 10.06 -34.58
CA ILE A 4 -12.24 10.20 -33.78
C ILE A 4 -12.32 9.61 -32.67
N VAL A 5 -11.58 8.89 -32.18
CA VAL A 5 -11.70 8.32 -31.10
C VAL A 5 -11.01 8.86 -30.14
N THR A 6 -11.49 9.32 -29.18
CA THR A 6 -10.89 9.85 -28.21
C THR A 6 -10.67 8.97 -27.21
N ILE A 7 -9.61 8.63 -26.83
CA ILE A 7 -9.39 7.76 -25.86
C ILE A 7 -9.19 8.39 -24.63
N ALA A 8 -9.92 8.07 -23.73
CA ALA A 8 -9.79 8.66 -22.47
C ALA A 8 -8.75 7.94 -21.76
N LEU A 9 -7.65 8.47 -21.61
CA LEU A 9 -6.65 7.80 -20.96
C LEU A 9 -6.65 8.11 -19.55
N ILE A 10 -6.71 7.15 -18.73
CA ILE A 10 -6.68 7.35 -17.31
C ILE A 10 -5.28 7.32 -16.87
N PRO A 11 -4.78 8.35 -16.32
CA PRO A 11 -3.40 8.40 -15.91
C PRO A 11 -3.13 7.42 -14.79
N PRO A 12 -2.03 6.79 -14.84
CA PRO A 12 -1.70 5.83 -13.79
C PRO A 12 -1.52 6.46 -12.43
N VAL A 13 -1.35 7.73 -12.39
CA VAL A 13 -1.18 8.34 -11.11
C VAL A 13 -2.32 8.17 -10.21
N LEU A 14 -3.45 7.82 -10.73
CA LEU A 14 -4.58 7.67 -9.88
C LEU A 14 -4.43 6.57 -8.88
N ALA A 15 -3.47 5.72 -9.07
CA ALA A 15 -3.26 4.66 -8.11
C ALA A 15 -2.94 5.19 -6.74
N HIS A 16 -2.45 6.42 -6.65
CA HIS A 16 -2.08 6.95 -5.36
C HIS A 16 -3.11 7.92 -4.82
N SER A 17 -4.20 8.08 -5.49
CA SER A 17 -5.09 9.19 -5.18
C SER A 17 -5.71 9.10 -3.80
N TRP A 18 -5.87 7.93 -3.23
CA TRP A 18 -6.53 7.84 -1.94
C TRP A 18 -5.58 7.65 -0.77
N TYR A 19 -4.31 7.48 -1.01
CA TYR A 19 -3.39 7.34 0.10
C TYR A 19 -3.22 8.70 0.79
N PRO A 20 -3.21 8.72 2.11
CA PRO A 20 -2.96 9.98 2.80
C PRO A 20 -1.56 10.50 2.50
N ARG A 21 -1.43 11.80 2.45
CA ARG A 21 -0.16 12.38 2.12
C ARG A 21 0.95 11.95 3.07
N GLU A 22 0.66 11.84 4.34
CA GLU A 22 1.68 11.48 5.30
C GLU A 22 2.19 10.05 5.09
N CYS A 23 1.44 9.24 4.38
CA CYS A 23 1.87 7.88 4.08
C CYS A 23 2.66 7.80 2.79
N CYS A 24 2.40 8.69 1.84
CA CYS A 24 3.04 8.63 0.54
C CYS A 24 4.19 9.58 0.34
N ASN A 25 4.38 10.52 1.24
CA ASN A 25 5.38 11.53 1.05
C ASN A 25 6.75 10.87 1.09
N ASP A 26 7.43 10.81 -0.05
CA ASP A 26 8.74 10.19 -0.19
C ASP A 26 8.77 8.72 0.17
N LYS A 27 7.62 8.05 0.18
CA LYS A 27 7.56 6.64 0.47
C LYS A 27 6.71 5.96 -0.57
N ASP A 28 6.98 4.71 -0.81
CA ASP A 28 6.20 3.95 -1.76
C ASP A 28 5.02 3.31 -1.08
N CYS A 29 3.84 3.51 -1.61
CA CYS A 29 2.65 2.82 -1.14
C CYS A 29 2.23 1.85 -2.22
N LEU A 30 2.14 0.59 -1.88
CA LEU A 30 1.86 -0.45 -2.87
C LEU A 30 0.87 -1.45 -2.30
N PRO A 31 0.08 -2.06 -3.16
CA PRO A 31 -0.75 -3.17 -2.70
C PRO A 31 0.14 -4.31 -2.26
N ALA A 32 -0.23 -4.95 -1.18
CA ALA A 32 0.55 -6.08 -0.69
C ALA A 32 0.22 -7.32 -1.52
N ASP A 33 1.22 -8.11 -1.81
CA ASP A 33 1.00 -9.36 -2.51
C ASP A 33 0.46 -10.42 -1.57
N SER A 34 0.90 -10.41 -0.33
CA SER A 34 0.36 -11.32 0.67
C SER A 34 0.55 -10.75 2.05
N VAL A 35 -0.33 -11.13 2.96
CA VAL A 35 -0.26 -10.71 4.35
C VAL A 35 -0.52 -11.94 5.18
N LYS A 36 0.35 -12.21 6.13
CA LYS A 36 0.19 -13.32 7.05
C LYS A 36 0.15 -12.76 8.44
N GLU A 37 -0.93 -13.03 9.14
CA GLU A 37 -1.04 -12.58 10.52
C GLU A 37 -0.18 -13.48 11.39
N LEU A 38 0.55 -12.88 12.29
CA LEU A 38 1.45 -13.59 13.17
C LEU A 38 0.90 -13.57 14.58
N PRO A 39 1.35 -14.46 15.43
CA PRO A 39 0.95 -14.41 16.82
C PRO A 39 1.30 -13.06 17.42
N GLY A 40 0.44 -12.55 18.27
CA GLY A 40 0.71 -11.27 18.89
C GLY A 40 0.22 -10.06 18.13
N GLY A 41 -0.28 -10.26 16.92
CA GLY A 41 -0.88 -9.16 16.17
C GLY A 41 0.01 -8.50 15.13
N ASP A 42 1.26 -8.94 15.02
CA ASP A 42 2.12 -8.44 13.95
C ASP A 42 1.68 -9.09 12.64
N ALA A 43 2.11 -8.54 11.53
CA ALA A 43 1.80 -9.11 10.22
C ALA A 43 3.06 -9.18 9.38
N GLU A 44 3.19 -10.27 8.65
CA GLU A 44 4.28 -10.41 7.70
C GLU A 44 3.72 -10.04 6.33
N VAL A 45 4.28 -9.03 5.70
CA VAL A 45 3.75 -8.49 4.46
C VAL A 45 4.79 -8.65 3.37
N ARG A 46 4.33 -9.10 2.20
CA ARG A 46 5.21 -9.24 1.05
C ARG A 46 4.77 -8.32 -0.05
N VAL A 47 5.74 -7.66 -0.66
CA VAL A 47 5.54 -6.86 -1.85
C VAL A 47 6.71 -7.19 -2.77
N GLY A 48 6.45 -7.93 -3.83
CA GLY A 48 7.52 -8.39 -4.70
C GLY A 48 8.49 -9.25 -3.92
N ASN A 49 9.74 -8.88 -3.93
CA ASN A 49 10.76 -9.61 -3.18
C ASN A 49 10.97 -9.03 -1.78
N ASP A 50 10.27 -7.99 -1.45
CA ASP A 50 10.42 -7.39 -0.13
C ASP A 50 9.52 -8.08 0.87
N VAL A 51 10.06 -8.39 2.02
CA VAL A 51 9.29 -8.98 3.10
C VAL A 51 9.51 -8.11 4.31
N MET A 52 8.44 -7.71 4.94
CA MET A 52 8.55 -6.82 6.08
C MET A 52 7.59 -7.22 7.17
N ILE A 53 7.89 -6.86 8.39
CA ILE A 53 7.01 -7.11 9.50
C ILE A 53 6.36 -5.82 9.90
N VAL A 54 5.04 -5.82 9.93
CA VAL A 54 4.29 -4.68 10.41
C VAL A 54 3.97 -4.96 11.86
N PRO A 55 4.49 -4.17 12.78
CA PRO A 55 4.29 -4.47 14.20
C PRO A 55 2.86 -4.15 14.61
N HIS A 56 2.39 -4.85 15.62
CA HIS A 56 1.05 -4.60 16.11
C HIS A 56 0.88 -3.20 16.68
N SER A 57 1.98 -2.56 17.02
CA SER A 57 1.92 -1.20 17.55
C SER A 57 1.60 -0.17 16.47
N LEU A 58 1.77 -0.52 15.21
CA LEU A 58 1.42 0.39 14.15
C LEU A 58 -0.08 0.26 13.88
N LYS A 59 -0.83 1.33 14.13
CA LYS A 59 -2.26 1.26 13.97
C LYS A 59 -2.61 1.06 12.50
N ARG A 60 -3.43 0.07 12.22
CA ARG A 60 -3.84 -0.21 10.86
C ARG A 60 -4.88 0.81 10.44
N ARG A 61 -4.85 1.17 9.18
CA ARG A 61 -5.78 2.15 8.61
C ARG A 61 -6.75 1.43 7.70
N LYS A 62 -7.87 2.06 7.43
CA LYS A 62 -8.87 1.47 6.57
C LYS A 62 -8.44 1.56 5.13
N SER A 63 -8.42 0.44 4.44
CA SER A 63 -8.17 0.42 3.01
C SER A 63 -9.43 0.87 2.29
N LYS A 64 -9.25 1.57 1.19
CA LYS A 64 -10.38 2.02 0.40
C LYS A 64 -10.76 1.07 -0.71
N ASP A 65 -10.09 -0.05 -0.80
CA ASP A 65 -10.48 -1.09 -1.74
C ASP A 65 -10.43 -2.42 -0.98
N GLU A 66 -10.38 -3.52 -1.67
CA GLU A 66 -10.43 -4.82 -1.03
C GLU A 66 -9.09 -5.43 -0.81
N ARG A 67 -8.05 -4.64 -0.84
CA ARG A 67 -6.69 -5.15 -0.72
C ARG A 67 -5.99 -4.52 0.46
N PHE A 68 -4.98 -5.23 0.97
CA PHE A 68 -4.07 -4.60 1.91
C PHE A 68 -3.09 -3.74 1.13
N HIS A 69 -2.66 -2.65 1.72
CA HIS A 69 -1.65 -1.78 1.13
C HIS A 69 -0.64 -1.43 2.21
N VAL A 70 0.59 -1.23 1.80
CA VAL A 70 1.65 -0.91 2.75
C VAL A 70 2.49 0.22 2.17
N CYS A 71 2.84 1.17 3.03
CA CYS A 71 3.71 2.27 2.63
C CYS A 71 5.00 2.12 3.40
N TYR A 72 6.10 2.00 2.68
CA TYR A 72 7.37 1.71 3.31
C TYR A 72 8.52 2.36 2.56
N ASP A 73 9.66 2.39 3.19
CA ASP A 73 10.84 2.98 2.65
C ASP A 73 12.01 2.07 2.96
N ARG A 74 13.09 2.22 2.23
CA ARG A 74 14.29 1.43 2.48
C ARG A 74 15.35 2.39 2.99
N ILE A 75 15.77 2.16 4.21
CA ILE A 75 16.74 3.03 4.84
C ILE A 75 17.90 2.17 5.24
N ASN A 76 19.08 2.44 4.67
CA ASN A 76 20.27 1.68 4.95
C ASN A 76 20.06 0.18 4.78
N GLY A 77 19.29 -0.19 3.76
CA GLY A 77 19.02 -1.58 3.46
C GLY A 77 17.90 -2.20 4.27
N ALA A 78 17.36 -1.50 5.23
CA ALA A 78 16.29 -2.04 6.05
C ALA A 78 14.96 -1.46 5.59
N LEU A 79 13.91 -2.25 5.66
CA LEU A 79 12.59 -1.80 5.28
C LEU A 79 11.89 -1.21 6.48
N SER A 80 11.35 -0.03 6.30
CA SER A 80 10.68 0.69 7.37
C SER A 80 9.26 0.96 6.95
N VAL A 81 8.28 0.48 7.70
CA VAL A 81 6.88 0.61 7.35
C VAL A 81 6.28 1.79 8.07
N TYR A 82 5.57 2.61 7.32
CA TYR A 82 4.96 3.80 7.89
C TYR A 82 3.45 3.71 7.97
N CYS A 83 2.83 3.06 7.01
CA CYS A 83 1.37 2.94 7.01
C CYS A 83 0.99 1.56 6.51
N PHE A 84 -0.07 1.00 7.07
CA PHE A 84 -0.55 -0.31 6.67
C PHE A 84 -2.08 -0.23 6.64
N PHE A 85 -2.63 -0.56 5.47
CA PHE A 85 -4.07 -0.44 5.26
C PHE A 85 -4.68 -1.82 5.14
N GLU A 86 -5.76 -2.02 5.85
CA GLU A 86 -6.41 -3.32 5.92
C GLU A 86 -7.81 -3.21 5.33
N PRO A 87 -8.21 -4.11 4.42
CA PRO A 87 -9.55 -4.07 3.88
C PRO A 87 -10.55 -4.54 4.94
N GLY A 88 -11.75 -4.02 4.85
CA GLY A 88 -12.78 -4.45 5.78
C GLY A 88 -12.71 -3.83 7.16
N LEU A 89 -11.73 -3.00 7.42
CA LEU A 89 -11.61 -2.36 8.71
C LEU A 89 -12.62 -1.23 8.78
N SER A 90 -13.41 -1.15 9.80
CA SER A 90 -14.44 -0.12 9.90
C SER A 90 -14.14 0.91 11.01
#